data_27185a23049156facadaee4eea348dee
#
_entry.id   27185a23049156facadaee4eea348dee
#
_cell.length_a   1.000
_cell.length_b   1.000
_cell.length_c   1.000
_cell.angle_alpha   90.00
_cell.angle_beta   90.00
_cell.angle_gamma   90.00
#
_symmetry.space_group_name_H-M   'P 1'
#
loop_
_entity.id
_entity.type
_entity.pdbx_description
1 polymer ?
#
loop_
_entity_poly.entity_id
_entity_poly.type
_entity_poly.pdbx_seq_one_letter_code
_entity_poly.pdbx_strand_id
1 'polypeptide(L)'
;YIDVYLVTARCPDVVTVFLIYHLTYSGNFKTPKKTTFGPLSDEDRIFTNLYGRHDWRLKGSLRRGDWYKTKEIILKGQDWIVNEVKISGLRGRGGAGFPTGMKWSFMNKPSDGRPKYLVVNADEGEPGTCKDREIMRHDPHKLIEGCLIAGSAMGARAAYIYIRGEFYNESSNLQVAINEAYKAGLIGKNACGSGFDFDVFVMRGAGAYICGEETALIESLEGKQGKPRLKPPFPADIGVFGCPTTVSNVETVAVAPAICRRGGAWFVSFGRERNSGTKLYNISGHVNTPCTVEEEMSIPLRELIERHAGGVRGGWDNLLGVIPGGSSTPIIPRHVCDDVLMDFDDLVRAETALGTAAVIVMDKSTDVIRAIARLVEFYKHESCGQCTPCREGVDWMDNMMWRFVRGEAAASEIDMIWELSKQIEGHTICALGDGAAWPVQGLIRHFRPVMESRIAQHNKKNPPREPEIEMI
;
A
#
# COMPACT_ATOMS: atom_id res chain seq x y z
N TYR A 1 3.19 10.45 -28.97
CA TYR A 1 3.75 9.14 -29.38
C TYR A 1 3.67 8.25 -28.15
N ILE A 2 2.79 7.27 -28.21
CA ILE A 2 2.62 6.26 -27.16
C ILE A 2 3.20 4.99 -27.74
N ASP A 3 4.33 4.56 -27.24
CA ASP A 3 4.88 3.24 -27.57
C ASP A 3 4.13 2.20 -26.72
N VAL A 4 3.34 1.38 -27.41
CA VAL A 4 2.66 0.23 -26.86
C VAL A 4 3.59 -0.96 -27.01
N TYR A 5 4.14 -1.47 -25.91
CA TYR A 5 4.81 -2.75 -25.91
C TYR A 5 3.79 -3.87 -26.02
N LEU A 6 3.67 -4.45 -27.21
CA LEU A 6 2.92 -5.67 -27.49
C LEU A 6 3.72 -6.87 -26.99
N VAL A 7 3.32 -7.44 -25.85
CA VAL A 7 3.69 -8.80 -25.49
C VAL A 7 2.71 -9.73 -26.20
N THR A 8 3.14 -10.36 -27.28
CA THR A 8 2.35 -11.33 -28.02
C THR A 8 2.32 -12.66 -27.27
N ALA A 9 1.29 -12.87 -26.45
CA ALA A 9 0.87 -14.22 -26.10
C ALA A 9 -0.33 -14.58 -26.98
N ARG A 10 -0.15 -15.56 -27.84
CA ARG A 10 -1.21 -16.10 -28.72
C ARG A 10 -2.27 -16.80 -27.87
N CYS A 11 -3.37 -16.13 -27.62
CA CYS A 11 -4.64 -16.74 -27.22
C CYS A 11 -5.77 -15.96 -27.91
N PRO A 12 -6.57 -16.59 -28.80
CA PRO A 12 -7.56 -15.89 -29.64
C PRO A 12 -8.68 -15.20 -28.89
N ASP A 13 -8.96 -15.62 -27.64
CA ASP A 13 -10.14 -15.16 -26.89
C ASP A 13 -9.90 -13.88 -26.07
N VAL A 14 -8.66 -13.43 -25.91
CA VAL A 14 -8.33 -12.23 -25.13
C VAL A 14 -8.51 -10.95 -25.95
N VAL A 15 -8.38 -11.00 -27.25
CA VAL A 15 -8.52 -9.82 -28.14
C VAL A 15 -9.97 -9.35 -28.23
N THR A 16 -10.94 -10.26 -28.14
CA THR A 16 -12.37 -9.93 -28.23
C THR A 16 -12.87 -9.19 -26.97
N VAL A 17 -12.32 -9.47 -25.82
CA VAL A 17 -12.70 -8.82 -24.55
C VAL A 17 -12.20 -7.36 -24.49
N PHE A 18 -11.04 -7.05 -25.04
CA PHE A 18 -10.52 -5.68 -25.08
C PHE A 18 -11.28 -4.75 -26.05
N LEU A 19 -11.77 -5.26 -27.17
CA LEU A 19 -12.53 -4.48 -28.13
C LEU A 19 -13.97 -4.16 -27.65
N ILE A 20 -14.59 -5.05 -26.87
CA ILE A 20 -15.91 -4.82 -26.28
C ILE A 20 -15.85 -3.75 -25.17
N TYR A 21 -14.74 -3.64 -24.42
CA TYR A 21 -14.58 -2.60 -23.39
C TYR A 21 -14.43 -1.19 -23.97
N HIS A 22 -13.94 -1.04 -25.20
CA HIS A 22 -13.81 0.27 -25.84
C HIS A 22 -15.13 0.77 -26.49
N LEU A 23 -16.07 -0.13 -26.79
CA LEU A 23 -17.30 0.21 -27.47
C LEU A 23 -18.47 0.51 -26.55
N THR A 24 -18.41 0.11 -25.26
CA THR A 24 -19.50 0.36 -24.29
C THR A 24 -19.30 1.61 -23.42
N TYR A 25 -18.16 2.32 -23.55
CA TYR A 25 -17.86 3.53 -22.75
C TYR A 25 -17.93 4.85 -23.56
N SER A 26 -18.55 4.87 -24.73
CA SER A 26 -18.79 6.09 -25.51
C SER A 26 -20.10 6.78 -25.16
N GLY A 27 -20.44 6.87 -23.88
CA GLY A 27 -21.45 7.78 -23.37
C GLY A 27 -20.82 9.16 -23.13
N ASN A 28 -21.17 10.13 -23.95
CA ASN A 28 -20.75 11.54 -23.83
C ASN A 28 -21.25 12.20 -22.54
N PHE A 29 -20.69 11.86 -21.41
CA PHE A 29 -20.71 12.70 -20.22
C PHE A 29 -19.36 13.41 -20.12
N LYS A 30 -19.24 14.57 -20.76
CA LYS A 30 -18.23 15.57 -20.41
C LYS A 30 -18.60 16.15 -19.04
N THR A 31 -18.35 15.41 -17.96
CA THR A 31 -18.24 16.02 -16.65
C THR A 31 -17.10 17.03 -16.72
N PRO A 32 -17.30 18.28 -16.28
CA PRO A 32 -16.21 19.25 -16.23
C PRO A 32 -15.04 18.62 -15.46
N LYS A 33 -13.81 18.69 -16.01
CA LYS A 33 -12.62 18.17 -15.34
C LYS A 33 -12.48 18.89 -14.01
N LYS A 34 -12.61 18.15 -12.92
CA LYS A 34 -12.36 18.66 -11.58
C LYS A 34 -10.91 19.14 -11.50
N THR A 35 -10.69 20.37 -11.10
CA THR A 35 -9.37 21.01 -11.05
C THR A 35 -8.85 21.21 -9.62
N THR A 36 -9.74 21.10 -8.61
CA THR A 36 -9.42 21.22 -7.20
C THR A 36 -9.82 19.95 -6.46
N PHE A 37 -8.95 19.42 -5.61
CA PHE A 37 -9.13 18.18 -4.86
C PHE A 37 -8.94 18.45 -3.38
N GLY A 38 -9.89 18.01 -2.55
CA GLY A 38 -9.94 18.32 -1.14
C GLY A 38 -10.37 19.77 -0.84
N PRO A 39 -10.57 20.13 0.44
CA PRO A 39 -10.64 19.20 1.56
C PRO A 39 -11.91 18.35 1.53
N LEU A 40 -11.79 17.10 2.03
CA LEU A 40 -12.93 16.20 2.17
C LEU A 40 -13.88 16.70 3.27
N SER A 41 -15.19 16.73 2.99
CA SER A 41 -16.18 17.08 4.01
C SER A 41 -16.33 15.95 5.04
N ASP A 42 -16.72 16.28 6.27
CA ASP A 42 -16.90 15.27 7.31
C ASP A 42 -18.03 14.28 6.98
N GLU A 43 -19.03 14.70 6.22
CA GLU A 43 -20.14 13.85 5.75
C GLU A 43 -19.68 12.79 4.75
N ASP A 44 -18.61 13.07 4.01
CA ASP A 44 -18.06 12.19 2.99
C ASP A 44 -17.00 11.22 3.54
N ARG A 45 -16.50 11.46 4.77
CA ARG A 45 -15.52 10.56 5.40
C ARG A 45 -16.11 9.17 5.63
N ILE A 46 -15.32 8.16 5.33
CA ILE A 46 -15.66 6.75 5.58
C ILE A 46 -15.26 6.37 7.00
N PHE A 47 -14.09 6.81 7.45
CA PHE A 47 -13.52 6.45 8.75
C PHE A 47 -13.87 7.50 9.82
N THR A 48 -15.08 7.40 10.37
CA THR A 48 -15.63 8.40 11.30
C THR A 48 -15.13 8.27 12.75
N ASN A 49 -14.35 7.25 13.07
CA ASN A 49 -13.76 7.05 14.41
C ASN A 49 -12.23 6.89 14.38
N LEU A 50 -11.56 7.36 13.36
CA LEU A 50 -10.12 7.16 13.14
C LEU A 50 -9.25 7.53 14.38
N TYR A 51 -9.67 8.51 15.15
CA TYR A 51 -8.96 8.98 16.35
C TYR A 51 -9.45 8.37 17.66
N GLY A 52 -10.34 7.38 17.62
CA GLY A 52 -10.86 6.69 18.83
C GLY A 52 -11.67 7.58 19.78
N ARG A 53 -12.31 8.63 19.25
CA ARG A 53 -13.12 9.55 20.05
C ARG A 53 -14.49 8.98 20.44
N HIS A 54 -14.91 7.90 19.78
CA HIS A 54 -16.19 7.25 19.98
C HIS A 54 -15.99 5.77 20.34
N ASP A 55 -17.04 5.17 20.88
CA ASP A 55 -17.06 3.74 21.19
C ASP A 55 -16.80 2.89 19.93
N TRP A 56 -15.74 2.11 19.93
CA TRP A 56 -15.31 1.24 18.83
C TRP A 56 -16.05 -0.10 18.77
N ARG A 57 -16.78 -0.46 19.85
CA ARG A 57 -17.54 -1.69 19.94
C ARG A 57 -18.80 -1.66 19.08
N LEU A 58 -19.48 -2.81 18.99
CA LEU A 58 -20.67 -2.99 18.14
C LEU A 58 -21.72 -1.87 18.33
N LYS A 59 -22.04 -1.53 19.58
CA LYS A 59 -23.04 -0.50 19.86
C LYS A 59 -22.68 0.87 19.29
N GLY A 60 -21.41 1.26 19.41
CA GLY A 60 -20.90 2.51 18.85
C GLY A 60 -20.83 2.44 17.31
N SER A 61 -20.40 1.32 16.77
CA SER A 61 -20.32 1.08 15.32
C SER A 61 -21.71 1.16 14.64
N LEU A 62 -22.72 0.51 15.20
CA LEU A 62 -24.11 0.60 14.71
C LEU A 62 -24.63 2.05 14.70
N ARG A 63 -24.28 2.87 15.69
CA ARG A 63 -24.66 4.30 15.72
C ARG A 63 -24.00 5.12 14.63
N ARG A 64 -22.80 4.71 14.17
CA ARG A 64 -22.08 5.35 13.05
C ARG A 64 -22.50 4.84 11.68
N GLY A 65 -23.45 3.89 11.63
CA GLY A 65 -24.02 3.37 10.38
C GLY A 65 -23.34 2.13 9.81
N ASP A 66 -22.41 1.51 10.53
CA ASP A 66 -21.92 0.20 10.16
C ASP A 66 -23.03 -0.85 10.29
N TRP A 67 -22.99 -1.89 9.49
CA TRP A 67 -23.99 -2.96 9.39
C TRP A 67 -25.39 -2.52 8.90
N TYR A 68 -25.56 -1.23 8.57
CA TYR A 68 -26.81 -0.73 8.00
C TYR A 68 -27.03 -1.30 6.61
N LYS A 69 -28.17 -1.96 6.40
CA LYS A 69 -28.58 -2.60 5.12
C LYS A 69 -27.57 -3.62 4.57
N THR A 70 -26.73 -4.22 5.41
CA THR A 70 -25.74 -5.22 4.97
C THR A 70 -26.40 -6.45 4.40
N LYS A 71 -27.53 -6.91 4.99
CA LYS A 71 -28.36 -7.99 4.45
C LYS A 71 -28.79 -7.72 3.02
N GLU A 72 -29.35 -6.54 2.76
CA GLU A 72 -29.84 -6.13 1.45
C GLU A 72 -28.72 -6.04 0.42
N ILE A 73 -27.51 -5.62 0.83
CA ILE A 73 -26.33 -5.60 -0.04
C ILE A 73 -25.97 -7.02 -0.46
N ILE A 74 -25.90 -7.96 0.48
CA ILE A 74 -25.56 -9.36 0.21
C ILE A 74 -26.62 -10.00 -0.72
N LEU A 75 -27.89 -9.71 -0.48
CA LEU A 75 -29.00 -10.25 -1.28
C LEU A 75 -29.05 -9.71 -2.72
N LYS A 76 -28.36 -8.61 -3.03
CA LYS A 76 -28.18 -8.16 -4.42
C LYS A 76 -27.28 -9.07 -5.25
N GLY A 77 -26.47 -9.90 -4.58
CA GLY A 77 -25.65 -10.92 -5.21
C GLY A 77 -24.23 -10.46 -5.58
N GLN A 78 -23.42 -11.47 -5.94
CA GLN A 78 -21.98 -11.31 -6.20
C GLN A 78 -21.69 -10.31 -7.33
N ASP A 79 -22.37 -10.46 -8.46
CA ASP A 79 -22.12 -9.63 -9.65
C ASP A 79 -22.43 -8.16 -9.39
N TRP A 80 -23.49 -7.88 -8.62
CA TRP A 80 -23.83 -6.51 -8.27
C TRP A 80 -22.74 -5.87 -7.40
N ILE A 81 -22.27 -6.56 -6.35
CA ILE A 81 -21.23 -6.03 -5.46
C ILE A 81 -19.92 -5.79 -6.23
N VAL A 82 -19.50 -6.77 -7.05
CA VAL A 82 -18.31 -6.63 -7.88
C VAL A 82 -18.44 -5.46 -8.85
N ASN A 83 -19.62 -5.28 -9.46
CA ASN A 83 -19.88 -4.19 -10.39
C ASN A 83 -19.84 -2.82 -9.70
N GLU A 84 -20.43 -2.66 -8.51
CA GLU A 84 -20.35 -1.41 -7.74
C GLU A 84 -18.89 -1.05 -7.41
N VAL A 85 -18.09 -2.04 -7.02
CA VAL A 85 -16.66 -1.83 -6.76
C VAL A 85 -15.88 -1.51 -8.05
N LYS A 86 -16.27 -2.06 -9.21
CA LYS A 86 -15.71 -1.66 -10.52
C LYS A 86 -16.05 -0.24 -10.88
N ILE A 87 -17.33 0.15 -10.76
CA ILE A 87 -17.83 1.51 -11.03
C ILE A 87 -17.12 2.53 -10.14
N SER A 88 -16.87 2.19 -8.86
CA SER A 88 -16.19 3.07 -7.91
C SER A 88 -14.75 3.41 -8.31
N GLY A 89 -14.13 2.64 -9.21
CA GLY A 89 -12.74 2.82 -9.56
C GLY A 89 -11.76 2.55 -8.40
N LEU A 90 -12.20 1.87 -7.32
CA LEU A 90 -11.36 1.58 -6.17
C LEU A 90 -10.12 0.79 -6.59
N ARG A 91 -8.96 1.35 -6.32
CA ARG A 91 -7.66 0.68 -6.44
C ARG A 91 -7.18 0.21 -5.07
N GLY A 92 -6.43 -0.89 -5.04
CA GLY A 92 -5.89 -1.47 -3.82
C GLY A 92 -5.12 -0.45 -2.99
N ARG A 93 -5.38 -0.40 -1.68
CA ARG A 93 -4.80 0.55 -0.73
C ARG A 93 -3.55 0.01 -0.01
N GLY A 94 -3.11 -1.19 -0.37
CA GLY A 94 -1.90 -1.82 0.19
C GLY A 94 -0.57 -1.37 -0.42
N GLY A 95 -0.60 -0.53 -1.47
CA GLY A 95 0.60 0.00 -2.13
C GLY A 95 0.60 -0.19 -3.64
N ALA A 96 0.34 -1.38 -4.15
CA ALA A 96 0.41 -1.69 -5.59
C ALA A 96 -0.70 -1.05 -6.45
N GLY A 97 -1.83 -0.64 -5.86
CA GLY A 97 -2.88 0.07 -6.57
C GLY A 97 -3.61 -0.73 -7.66
N PHE A 98 -3.64 -2.06 -7.59
CA PHE A 98 -4.38 -2.88 -8.56
C PHE A 98 -5.89 -2.63 -8.45
N PRO A 99 -6.66 -2.57 -9.58
CA PRO A 99 -8.11 -2.35 -9.55
C PRO A 99 -8.85 -3.43 -8.75
N THR A 100 -9.49 -3.05 -7.65
CA THR A 100 -10.07 -3.98 -6.68
C THR A 100 -11.22 -4.80 -7.27
N GLY A 101 -12.14 -4.16 -7.99
CA GLY A 101 -13.26 -4.86 -8.61
C GLY A 101 -12.83 -5.88 -9.67
N MET A 102 -11.72 -5.62 -10.38
CA MET A 102 -11.11 -6.58 -11.28
C MET A 102 -10.50 -7.75 -10.50
N LYS A 103 -9.75 -7.47 -9.43
CA LYS A 103 -9.15 -8.53 -8.58
C LYS A 103 -10.21 -9.47 -8.02
N TRP A 104 -11.31 -8.93 -7.53
CA TRP A 104 -12.42 -9.74 -6.98
C TRP A 104 -13.13 -10.56 -8.07
N SER A 105 -13.25 -10.02 -9.29
CA SER A 105 -13.89 -10.75 -10.39
C SER A 105 -13.11 -12.00 -10.84
N PHE A 106 -11.81 -12.10 -10.54
CA PHE A 106 -11.03 -13.32 -10.82
C PHE A 106 -11.49 -14.54 -10.00
N MET A 107 -12.17 -14.30 -8.88
CA MET A 107 -12.77 -15.35 -8.06
C MET A 107 -14.13 -15.84 -8.58
N ASN A 108 -14.76 -15.12 -9.51
CA ASN A 108 -16.06 -15.48 -10.09
C ASN A 108 -15.90 -16.52 -11.19
N LYS A 109 -15.45 -17.72 -10.79
CA LYS A 109 -15.28 -18.91 -11.63
C LYS A 109 -16.23 -20.01 -11.18
N PRO A 110 -16.61 -20.93 -12.07
CA PRO A 110 -17.37 -22.13 -11.70
C PRO A 110 -16.70 -22.85 -10.52
N SER A 111 -17.50 -23.39 -9.61
CA SER A 111 -16.96 -24.14 -8.48
C SER A 111 -16.33 -25.44 -8.96
N ASP A 112 -15.11 -25.68 -8.53
CA ASP A 112 -14.41 -26.95 -8.71
C ASP A 112 -14.48 -27.86 -7.46
N GLY A 113 -15.35 -27.49 -6.51
CA GLY A 113 -15.56 -28.20 -5.24
C GLY A 113 -14.65 -27.72 -4.10
N ARG A 114 -13.62 -26.91 -4.40
CA ARG A 114 -12.78 -26.31 -3.35
C ARG A 114 -13.45 -25.08 -2.74
N PRO A 115 -13.32 -24.86 -1.43
CA PRO A 115 -13.76 -23.60 -0.83
C PRO A 115 -12.91 -22.43 -1.36
N LYS A 116 -13.50 -21.22 -1.39
CA LYS A 116 -12.80 -19.99 -1.71
C LYS A 116 -12.54 -19.20 -0.43
N TYR A 117 -11.44 -18.49 -0.37
CA TYR A 117 -11.05 -17.69 0.80
C TYR A 117 -10.73 -16.23 0.46
N LEU A 118 -11.12 -15.35 1.37
CA LEU A 118 -10.59 -14.00 1.46
C LEU A 118 -9.45 -14.01 2.48
N VAL A 119 -8.31 -13.47 2.14
CA VAL A 119 -7.25 -13.16 3.09
C VAL A 119 -7.09 -11.65 3.19
N VAL A 120 -7.21 -11.13 4.40
CA VAL A 120 -7.00 -9.71 4.66
C VAL A 120 -5.57 -9.50 5.11
N ASN A 121 -4.83 -8.71 4.31
CA ASN A 121 -3.48 -8.32 4.65
C ASN A 121 -3.52 -7.17 5.65
N ALA A 122 -3.26 -7.50 6.90
CA ALA A 122 -3.10 -6.60 8.04
C ALA A 122 -1.66 -6.62 8.59
N ASP A 123 -0.72 -7.11 7.79
CA ASP A 123 0.72 -7.09 8.09
C ASP A 123 1.32 -5.75 7.66
N GLU A 124 0.97 -4.70 8.40
CA GLU A 124 1.38 -3.32 8.13
C GLU A 124 2.80 -3.06 8.63
N GLY A 125 3.78 -3.50 7.84
CA GLY A 125 5.20 -3.41 8.18
C GLY A 125 5.94 -2.25 7.52
N GLU A 126 5.34 -1.55 6.54
CA GLU A 126 6.00 -0.47 5.79
C GLU A 126 6.32 0.73 6.69
N PRO A 127 7.62 1.11 6.84
CA PRO A 127 7.99 2.27 7.64
C PRO A 127 7.31 3.55 7.20
N GLY A 128 6.72 4.26 8.17
CA GLY A 128 5.91 5.45 7.95
C GLY A 128 4.40 5.19 7.88
N THR A 129 3.95 3.94 7.82
CA THR A 129 2.55 3.54 7.65
C THR A 129 1.93 3.09 8.97
N CYS A 130 0.72 3.59 9.29
CA CYS A 130 -0.06 3.18 10.46
C CYS A 130 -1.59 3.29 10.25
N LYS A 131 -2.06 3.38 9.01
CA LYS A 131 -3.48 3.56 8.66
C LYS A 131 -4.34 2.34 8.99
N ASP A 132 -3.84 1.14 8.72
CA ASP A 132 -4.55 -0.12 8.97
C ASP A 132 -4.63 -0.39 10.47
N ARG A 133 -3.59 -0.03 11.21
CA ARG A 133 -3.57 -0.05 12.66
C ARG A 133 -4.71 0.77 13.25
N GLU A 134 -4.91 2.00 12.77
CA GLU A 134 -5.97 2.88 13.28
C GLU A 134 -7.38 2.35 12.96
N ILE A 135 -7.57 1.72 11.79
CA ILE A 135 -8.84 1.04 11.46
C ILE A 135 -9.10 -0.10 12.44
N MET A 136 -8.13 -0.98 12.67
CA MET A 136 -8.29 -2.14 13.55
C MET A 136 -8.49 -1.75 15.02
N ARG A 137 -7.93 -0.61 15.46
CA ARG A 137 -8.08 -0.10 16.83
C ARG A 137 -9.43 0.56 17.07
N HIS A 138 -9.90 1.35 16.10
CA HIS A 138 -10.96 2.32 16.33
C HIS A 138 -12.23 2.09 15.51
N ASP A 139 -12.12 1.32 14.39
CA ASP A 139 -13.24 0.97 13.51
C ASP A 139 -13.24 -0.53 13.09
N PRO A 140 -13.00 -1.49 14.03
CA PRO A 140 -12.85 -2.91 13.69
C PRO A 140 -14.11 -3.49 13.04
N HIS A 141 -15.31 -3.07 13.41
CA HIS A 141 -16.56 -3.55 12.82
C HIS A 141 -16.70 -3.16 11.34
N LYS A 142 -16.16 -2.01 10.93
CA LYS A 142 -16.10 -1.61 9.52
C LYS A 142 -15.28 -2.59 8.68
N LEU A 143 -14.16 -3.06 9.22
CA LEU A 143 -13.34 -4.10 8.60
C LEU A 143 -14.08 -5.44 8.54
N ILE A 144 -14.71 -5.86 9.64
CA ILE A 144 -15.42 -7.15 9.70
C ILE A 144 -16.62 -7.16 8.73
N GLU A 145 -17.38 -6.08 8.67
CA GLU A 145 -18.46 -5.90 7.68
C GLU A 145 -17.90 -5.93 6.26
N GLY A 146 -16.77 -5.26 6.04
CA GLY A 146 -16.05 -5.30 4.76
C GLY A 146 -15.65 -6.71 4.37
N CYS A 147 -15.17 -7.53 5.31
CA CYS A 147 -14.86 -8.95 5.08
C CYS A 147 -16.09 -9.73 4.61
N LEU A 148 -17.24 -9.53 5.24
CA LEU A 148 -18.48 -10.20 4.87
C LEU A 148 -18.95 -9.80 3.45
N ILE A 149 -18.92 -8.52 3.13
CA ILE A 149 -19.32 -8.00 1.80
C ILE A 149 -18.35 -8.48 0.72
N ALA A 150 -17.04 -8.35 0.94
CA ALA A 150 -16.02 -8.82 0.01
C ALA A 150 -16.06 -10.34 -0.16
N GLY A 151 -16.24 -11.07 0.95
CA GLY A 151 -16.41 -12.54 0.94
C GLY A 151 -17.64 -12.96 0.15
N SER A 152 -18.76 -12.28 0.34
CA SER A 152 -19.98 -12.51 -0.44
C SER A 152 -19.76 -12.23 -1.93
N ALA A 153 -19.08 -11.14 -2.28
CA ALA A 153 -18.76 -10.79 -3.67
C ALA A 153 -17.94 -11.86 -4.40
N MET A 154 -17.09 -12.58 -3.68
CA MET A 154 -16.18 -13.59 -4.23
C MET A 154 -16.68 -15.04 -4.02
N GLY A 155 -17.78 -15.22 -3.30
CA GLY A 155 -18.27 -16.55 -2.91
C GLY A 155 -17.32 -17.24 -1.93
N ALA A 156 -16.62 -16.48 -1.10
CA ALA A 156 -15.67 -17.01 -0.13
C ALA A 156 -16.39 -17.60 1.08
N ARG A 157 -15.87 -18.72 1.59
CA ARG A 157 -16.38 -19.41 2.79
C ARG A 157 -15.99 -18.68 4.08
N ALA A 158 -14.82 -18.08 4.09
CA ALA A 158 -14.27 -17.39 5.26
C ALA A 158 -13.27 -16.30 4.87
N ALA A 159 -13.02 -15.40 5.82
CA ALA A 159 -11.90 -14.47 5.81
C ALA A 159 -10.87 -14.83 6.88
N TYR A 160 -9.60 -14.84 6.50
CA TYR A 160 -8.47 -14.86 7.42
C TYR A 160 -7.84 -13.48 7.47
N ILE A 161 -7.85 -12.82 8.63
CA ILE A 161 -7.18 -11.54 8.84
C ILE A 161 -5.79 -11.86 9.39
N TYR A 162 -4.77 -11.73 8.55
CA TYR A 162 -3.38 -11.90 8.94
C TYR A 162 -2.83 -10.57 9.44
N ILE A 163 -2.62 -10.49 10.75
CA ILE A 163 -2.22 -9.26 11.42
C ILE A 163 -0.75 -9.32 11.85
N ARG A 164 -0.05 -8.21 11.71
CA ARG A 164 1.33 -8.02 12.17
C ARG A 164 1.49 -8.48 13.63
N GLY A 165 2.56 -9.22 13.91
CA GLY A 165 2.79 -9.83 15.22
C GLY A 165 2.86 -8.82 16.37
N GLU A 166 3.41 -7.63 16.12
CA GLU A 166 3.54 -6.52 17.07
C GLU A 166 2.20 -5.85 17.42
N PHE A 167 1.17 -6.03 16.60
CA PHE A 167 -0.16 -5.44 16.82
C PHE A 167 -1.01 -6.27 17.79
N TYR A 168 -0.50 -6.47 19.01
CA TYR A 168 -1.16 -7.27 20.03
C TYR A 168 -2.50 -6.68 20.48
N ASN A 169 -2.51 -5.38 20.79
CA ASN A 169 -3.73 -4.70 21.25
C ASN A 169 -4.77 -4.61 20.14
N GLU A 170 -4.33 -4.32 18.92
CA GLU A 170 -5.17 -4.25 17.74
C GLU A 170 -5.81 -5.61 17.43
N SER A 171 -5.03 -6.69 17.53
CA SER A 171 -5.51 -8.06 17.39
C SER A 171 -6.54 -8.42 18.46
N SER A 172 -6.31 -8.00 19.70
CA SER A 172 -7.22 -8.25 20.81
C SER A 172 -8.55 -7.50 20.63
N ASN A 173 -8.51 -6.22 20.24
CA ASN A 173 -9.69 -5.43 19.94
C ASN A 173 -10.50 -6.03 18.79
N LEU A 174 -9.79 -6.43 17.71
CA LEU A 174 -10.40 -7.05 16.54
C LEU A 174 -11.10 -8.38 16.94
N GLN A 175 -10.46 -9.21 17.77
CA GLN A 175 -11.06 -10.46 18.25
C GLN A 175 -12.32 -10.21 19.10
N VAL A 176 -12.33 -9.16 19.95
CA VAL A 176 -13.52 -8.76 20.70
C VAL A 176 -14.63 -8.35 19.74
N ALA A 177 -14.35 -7.54 18.72
CA ALA A 177 -15.35 -7.11 17.74
C ALA A 177 -15.90 -8.29 16.92
N ILE A 178 -15.06 -9.26 16.55
CA ILE A 178 -15.47 -10.50 15.86
C ILE A 178 -16.44 -11.30 16.77
N ASN A 179 -16.11 -11.45 18.05
CA ASN A 179 -16.97 -12.17 18.99
C ASN A 179 -18.32 -11.45 19.18
N GLU A 180 -18.35 -10.13 19.20
CA GLU A 180 -19.58 -9.34 19.21
C GLU A 180 -20.41 -9.56 17.95
N ALA A 181 -19.76 -9.59 16.77
CA ALA A 181 -20.42 -9.82 15.49
C ALA A 181 -21.05 -11.22 15.40
N TYR A 182 -20.35 -12.27 15.88
CA TYR A 182 -20.93 -13.62 15.98
C TYR A 182 -22.14 -13.65 16.91
N LYS A 183 -22.04 -13.05 18.12
CA LYS A 183 -23.15 -13.02 19.10
C LYS A 183 -24.37 -12.29 18.55
N ALA A 184 -24.17 -11.28 17.71
CA ALA A 184 -25.24 -10.52 17.08
C ALA A 184 -25.80 -11.16 15.81
N GLY A 185 -25.26 -12.32 15.36
CA GLY A 185 -25.67 -12.98 14.12
C GLY A 185 -25.28 -12.23 12.84
N LEU A 186 -24.29 -11.34 12.94
CA LEU A 186 -23.81 -10.54 11.81
C LEU A 186 -22.86 -11.33 10.91
N ILE A 187 -22.14 -12.29 11.47
CA ILE A 187 -21.28 -13.25 10.78
C ILE A 187 -21.55 -14.67 11.31
N GLY A 188 -20.93 -15.67 10.71
CA GLY A 188 -21.15 -17.08 11.01
C GLY A 188 -22.25 -17.69 10.15
N LYS A 189 -23.03 -18.60 10.71
CA LYS A 189 -24.14 -19.24 10.01
C LYS A 189 -25.26 -18.22 9.74
N ASN A 190 -25.75 -18.19 8.52
CA ASN A 190 -26.81 -17.25 8.09
C ASN A 190 -26.49 -15.79 8.43
N ALA A 191 -25.31 -15.33 8.06
CA ALA A 191 -24.80 -13.99 8.37
C ALA A 191 -25.81 -12.89 8.03
N CYS A 192 -26.06 -11.98 8.96
CA CYS A 192 -27.08 -10.93 8.85
C CYS A 192 -28.50 -11.43 8.45
N GLY A 193 -28.79 -12.71 8.60
CA GLY A 193 -30.04 -13.30 8.14
C GLY A 193 -30.19 -13.36 6.60
N SER A 194 -29.08 -13.40 5.87
CA SER A 194 -29.02 -13.38 4.41
C SER A 194 -29.06 -14.77 3.74
N GLY A 195 -28.90 -15.85 4.53
CA GLY A 195 -28.69 -17.19 4.01
C GLY A 195 -27.24 -17.52 3.65
N PHE A 196 -26.33 -16.55 3.72
CA PHE A 196 -24.92 -16.72 3.43
C PHE A 196 -24.16 -17.07 4.71
N ASP A 197 -23.40 -18.18 4.69
CA ASP A 197 -22.55 -18.60 5.80
C ASP A 197 -21.14 -18.03 5.62
N PHE A 198 -20.62 -17.32 6.61
CA PHE A 198 -19.31 -16.69 6.50
C PHE A 198 -18.61 -16.55 7.85
N ASP A 199 -17.41 -17.07 7.93
CA ASP A 199 -16.58 -17.02 9.14
C ASP A 199 -15.42 -16.01 9.01
N VAL A 200 -15.01 -15.45 10.14
CA VAL A 200 -13.88 -14.52 10.21
C VAL A 200 -12.90 -14.98 11.28
N PHE A 201 -11.65 -15.18 10.89
CA PHE A 201 -10.58 -15.63 11.76
C PHE A 201 -9.45 -14.61 11.79
N VAL A 202 -8.80 -14.46 12.95
CA VAL A 202 -7.57 -13.66 13.11
C VAL A 202 -6.40 -14.59 13.30
N MET A 203 -5.32 -14.34 12.54
CA MET A 203 -4.03 -14.98 12.72
C MET A 203 -2.96 -13.92 12.90
N ARG A 204 -2.15 -14.05 13.95
CA ARG A 204 -1.03 -13.14 14.19
C ARG A 204 0.23 -13.66 13.51
N GLY A 205 0.90 -12.76 12.77
CA GLY A 205 2.25 -12.98 12.29
C GLY A 205 3.30 -12.93 13.42
N ALA A 206 4.56 -13.00 13.05
CA ALA A 206 5.70 -13.01 13.97
C ALA A 206 6.71 -11.86 13.72
N GLY A 207 6.27 -10.76 13.10
CA GLY A 207 7.06 -9.55 12.93
C GLY A 207 7.88 -9.44 11.64
N ALA A 208 7.75 -10.37 10.70
CA ALA A 208 8.47 -10.31 9.43
C ALA A 208 7.74 -9.42 8.40
N TYR A 209 8.39 -8.33 7.96
CA TYR A 209 7.88 -7.44 6.92
C TYR A 209 7.50 -8.17 5.63
N ILE A 210 8.32 -9.17 5.23
CA ILE A 210 8.08 -9.93 3.99
C ILE A 210 6.73 -10.67 4.01
N CYS A 211 6.17 -10.99 5.18
CA CYS A 211 4.86 -11.61 5.30
C CYS A 211 3.70 -10.67 4.91
N GLY A 212 3.97 -9.40 4.62
CA GLY A 212 3.06 -8.50 3.92
C GLY A 212 3.01 -8.69 2.40
N GLU A 213 3.95 -9.41 1.79
CA GLU A 213 3.83 -9.84 0.39
C GLU A 213 2.75 -10.92 0.27
N GLU A 214 1.92 -10.82 -0.79
CA GLU A 214 0.71 -11.64 -0.96
C GLU A 214 0.95 -13.15 -0.77
N THR A 215 1.99 -13.70 -1.39
CA THR A 215 2.26 -15.14 -1.37
C THR A 215 3.10 -15.58 -0.18
N ALA A 216 3.96 -14.72 0.35
CA ALA A 216 4.66 -14.97 1.61
C ALA A 216 3.69 -14.98 2.79
N LEU A 217 2.67 -14.11 2.78
CA LEU A 217 1.58 -14.12 3.75
C LEU A 217 0.85 -15.46 3.71
N ILE A 218 0.50 -15.96 2.52
CA ILE A 218 -0.15 -17.26 2.34
C ILE A 218 0.73 -18.40 2.90
N GLU A 219 2.02 -18.42 2.59
CA GLU A 219 2.96 -19.42 3.14
C GLU A 219 2.99 -19.37 4.67
N SER A 220 3.06 -18.18 5.25
CA SER A 220 3.05 -18.01 6.71
C SER A 220 1.72 -18.44 7.33
N LEU A 221 0.58 -18.11 6.70
CA LEU A 221 -0.74 -18.52 7.15
C LEU A 221 -0.90 -20.05 7.16
N GLU A 222 -0.24 -20.73 6.23
CA GLU A 222 -0.18 -22.19 6.15
C GLU A 222 0.81 -22.83 7.16
N GLY A 223 1.50 -22.03 7.99
CA GLY A 223 2.46 -22.49 8.97
C GLY A 223 3.86 -22.79 8.42
N LYS A 224 4.16 -22.32 7.22
CA LYS A 224 5.47 -22.44 6.56
C LYS A 224 6.31 -21.18 6.77
N GLN A 225 7.57 -21.20 6.30
CA GLN A 225 8.38 -19.99 6.20
C GLN A 225 7.72 -18.98 5.26
N GLY A 226 7.68 -17.71 5.66
CA GLY A 226 7.14 -16.61 4.88
C GLY A 226 8.01 -16.24 3.68
N LYS A 227 8.09 -17.13 2.71
CA LYS A 227 8.83 -16.93 1.46
C LYS A 227 7.86 -16.81 0.29
N PRO A 228 7.97 -15.78 -0.57
CA PRO A 228 7.13 -15.61 -1.74
C PRO A 228 7.11 -16.82 -2.67
N ARG A 229 5.95 -17.08 -3.28
CA ARG A 229 5.78 -18.09 -4.33
C ARG A 229 6.04 -17.49 -5.70
N LEU A 230 6.46 -18.32 -6.64
CA LEU A 230 6.46 -17.95 -8.06
C LEU A 230 5.02 -17.81 -8.58
N LYS A 231 4.82 -16.90 -9.50
CA LYS A 231 3.56 -16.68 -10.23
C LYS A 231 3.84 -16.87 -11.72
N PRO A 232 3.07 -17.65 -12.49
CA PRO A 232 1.93 -18.48 -12.08
C PRO A 232 2.34 -19.72 -11.27
N PRO A 233 1.42 -20.36 -10.49
CA PRO A 233 -0.01 -20.04 -10.38
C PRO A 233 -0.28 -18.80 -9.54
N PHE A 234 -1.36 -18.07 -9.87
CA PHE A 234 -1.82 -16.95 -9.07
C PHE A 234 -2.69 -17.42 -7.89
N PRO A 235 -2.76 -16.67 -6.78
CA PRO A 235 -3.57 -17.04 -5.62
C PRO A 235 -5.06 -17.25 -5.93
N ALA A 236 -5.61 -16.56 -6.93
CA ALA A 236 -6.98 -16.76 -7.40
C ALA A 236 -7.24 -18.18 -7.96
N ASP A 237 -6.19 -18.91 -8.33
CA ASP A 237 -6.26 -20.29 -8.79
C ASP A 237 -5.79 -21.26 -7.68
N ILE A 238 -4.64 -20.97 -7.06
CA ILE A 238 -4.01 -21.80 -6.02
C ILE A 238 -3.44 -20.88 -4.95
N GLY A 239 -4.24 -20.59 -3.93
CA GLY A 239 -3.89 -19.76 -2.80
C GLY A 239 -3.72 -20.54 -1.51
N VAL A 240 -4.30 -20.03 -0.41
CA VAL A 240 -4.18 -20.62 0.91
C VAL A 240 -4.81 -22.02 0.94
N PHE A 241 -4.10 -22.97 1.52
CA PHE A 241 -4.48 -24.39 1.58
C PHE A 241 -4.77 -25.03 0.21
N GLY A 242 -4.14 -24.54 -0.85
CA GLY A 242 -4.37 -24.98 -2.22
C GLY A 242 -5.72 -24.52 -2.82
N CYS A 243 -6.42 -23.62 -2.16
CA CYS A 243 -7.74 -23.14 -2.54
C CYS A 243 -7.70 -21.77 -3.22
N PRO A 244 -8.67 -21.46 -4.10
CA PRO A 244 -8.78 -20.11 -4.68
C PRO A 244 -8.86 -19.04 -3.60
N THR A 245 -7.98 -18.04 -3.69
CA THR A 245 -7.81 -17.01 -2.64
C THR A 245 -7.61 -15.64 -3.25
N THR A 246 -8.24 -14.63 -2.66
CA THR A 246 -7.90 -13.23 -2.91
C THR A 246 -7.31 -12.62 -1.65
N VAL A 247 -6.15 -11.98 -1.78
CA VAL A 247 -5.53 -11.21 -0.70
C VAL A 247 -5.84 -9.73 -0.92
N SER A 248 -6.41 -9.06 0.07
CA SER A 248 -6.76 -7.62 0.01
C SER A 248 -6.31 -6.91 1.28
N ASN A 249 -5.84 -5.66 1.14
CA ASN A 249 -5.42 -4.85 2.28
C ASN A 249 -6.61 -4.43 3.16
N VAL A 250 -6.37 -4.16 4.44
CA VAL A 250 -7.36 -3.72 5.44
C VAL A 250 -8.17 -2.52 4.96
N GLU A 251 -7.52 -1.43 4.55
CA GLU A 251 -8.20 -0.21 4.09
C GLU A 251 -9.07 -0.49 2.86
N THR A 252 -8.60 -1.31 1.93
CA THR A 252 -9.37 -1.70 0.73
C THR A 252 -10.65 -2.41 1.08
N VAL A 253 -10.59 -3.35 2.04
CA VAL A 253 -11.76 -4.12 2.48
C VAL A 253 -12.71 -3.24 3.29
N ALA A 254 -12.19 -2.40 4.17
CA ALA A 254 -12.98 -1.55 5.06
C ALA A 254 -13.78 -0.45 4.34
N VAL A 255 -13.39 -0.03 3.13
CA VAL A 255 -14.16 0.96 2.35
C VAL A 255 -15.30 0.35 1.54
N ALA A 256 -15.28 -0.95 1.29
CA ALA A 256 -16.28 -1.64 0.47
C ALA A 256 -17.74 -1.46 0.96
N PRO A 257 -18.05 -1.52 2.27
CA PRO A 257 -19.40 -1.27 2.77
C PRO A 257 -19.92 0.11 2.41
N ALA A 258 -19.08 1.15 2.51
CA ALA A 258 -19.48 2.52 2.16
C ALA A 258 -19.77 2.66 0.66
N ILE A 259 -18.95 2.03 -0.20
CA ILE A 259 -19.17 1.99 -1.66
C ILE A 259 -20.50 1.31 -1.97
N CYS A 260 -20.78 0.15 -1.39
CA CYS A 260 -22.04 -0.57 -1.64
C CYS A 260 -23.27 0.15 -1.10
N ARG A 261 -23.15 0.95 -0.03
CA ARG A 261 -24.25 1.74 0.55
C ARG A 261 -24.52 3.03 -0.21
N ARG A 262 -23.48 3.78 -0.54
CA ARG A 262 -23.58 5.11 -1.16
C ARG A 262 -23.53 5.05 -2.70
N GLY A 263 -23.09 3.90 -3.24
CA GLY A 263 -22.93 3.66 -4.68
C GLY A 263 -21.51 3.91 -5.20
N GLY A 264 -21.11 3.15 -6.22
CA GLY A 264 -19.81 3.33 -6.88
C GLY A 264 -19.66 4.71 -7.50
N ALA A 265 -20.76 5.28 -8.04
CA ALA A 265 -20.80 6.62 -8.60
C ALA A 265 -20.48 7.73 -7.58
N TRP A 266 -20.88 7.56 -6.31
CA TRP A 266 -20.50 8.47 -5.23
C TRP A 266 -18.99 8.42 -5.00
N PHE A 267 -18.40 7.24 -4.89
CA PHE A 267 -16.97 7.10 -4.60
C PHE A 267 -16.10 7.62 -5.77
N VAL A 268 -16.50 7.38 -7.02
CA VAL A 268 -15.75 7.85 -8.19
C VAL A 268 -15.84 9.37 -8.40
N SER A 269 -16.77 10.05 -7.71
CA SER A 269 -16.86 11.52 -7.75
C SER A 269 -15.71 12.23 -7.02
N PHE A 270 -14.99 11.51 -6.16
CA PHE A 270 -13.77 12.00 -5.51
C PHE A 270 -12.55 11.63 -6.33
N GLY A 271 -11.54 12.51 -6.29
CA GLY A 271 -10.31 12.33 -7.05
C GLY A 271 -10.50 12.62 -8.54
N ARG A 272 -9.61 12.06 -9.34
CA ARG A 272 -9.63 12.20 -10.80
C ARG A 272 -9.69 10.84 -11.49
N GLU A 273 -9.89 10.85 -12.79
CA GLU A 273 -9.94 9.65 -13.60
C GLU A 273 -8.77 8.69 -13.25
N ARG A 274 -9.05 7.40 -13.05
CA ARG A 274 -8.14 6.34 -12.61
C ARG A 274 -7.59 6.48 -11.17
N ASN A 275 -7.88 7.56 -10.49
CA ASN A 275 -7.41 7.87 -9.13
C ASN A 275 -8.59 8.30 -8.25
N SER A 276 -9.59 7.43 -8.15
CA SER A 276 -10.86 7.75 -7.52
C SER A 276 -10.88 7.49 -6.02
N GLY A 277 -11.78 8.21 -5.36
CA GLY A 277 -12.18 7.94 -3.98
C GLY A 277 -11.39 8.71 -2.95
N THR A 278 -11.55 8.26 -1.71
CA THR A 278 -10.80 8.74 -0.55
C THR A 278 -9.62 7.83 -0.23
N LYS A 279 -8.67 8.34 0.54
CA LYS A 279 -7.47 7.62 0.96
C LYS A 279 -7.06 8.06 2.36
N LEU A 280 -6.58 7.11 3.14
CA LEU A 280 -5.90 7.40 4.40
C LEU A 280 -4.44 7.77 4.14
N TYR A 281 -4.03 8.94 4.62
CA TYR A 281 -2.66 9.45 4.56
C TYR A 281 -2.05 9.45 5.94
N ASN A 282 -0.81 8.94 6.05
CA ASN A 282 -0.02 9.03 7.28
C ASN A 282 1.05 10.09 7.08
N ILE A 283 0.99 11.19 7.83
CA ILE A 283 1.93 12.30 7.69
C ILE A 283 2.83 12.33 8.91
N SER A 284 4.13 12.20 8.70
CA SER A 284 5.13 12.11 9.76
C SER A 284 6.45 12.79 9.38
N GLY A 285 7.46 12.66 10.23
CA GLY A 285 8.76 13.32 10.06
C GLY A 285 8.77 14.74 10.61
N HIS A 286 9.38 15.67 9.89
CA HIS A 286 9.57 17.06 10.35
C HIS A 286 8.37 17.97 10.04
N VAL A 287 7.21 17.56 10.56
CA VAL A 287 5.97 18.35 10.53
C VAL A 287 5.62 18.83 11.94
N ASN A 288 4.77 19.86 12.04
CA ASN A 288 4.39 20.41 13.34
C ASN A 288 3.46 19.46 14.12
N THR A 289 2.53 18.77 13.43
CA THR A 289 1.56 17.87 14.04
C THR A 289 1.43 16.59 13.21
N PRO A 290 2.23 15.54 13.48
CA PRO A 290 2.07 14.25 12.81
C PRO A 290 0.65 13.70 12.98
N CYS A 291 0.07 13.16 11.90
CA CYS A 291 -1.32 12.67 11.94
C CYS A 291 -1.60 11.63 10.88
N THR A 292 -2.69 10.90 11.07
CA THR A 292 -3.34 10.09 10.05
C THR A 292 -4.66 10.75 9.68
N VAL A 293 -4.91 10.97 8.41
CA VAL A 293 -6.11 11.69 7.94
C VAL A 293 -6.70 11.00 6.71
N GLU A 294 -8.03 10.99 6.63
CA GLU A 294 -8.73 10.62 5.41
C GLU A 294 -8.95 11.86 4.56
N GLU A 295 -8.48 11.80 3.33
CA GLU A 295 -8.64 12.88 2.35
C GLU A 295 -9.00 12.35 0.96
N GLU A 296 -9.43 13.25 0.12
CA GLU A 296 -9.68 12.98 -1.29
C GLU A 296 -8.38 12.60 -2.02
N MET A 297 -8.45 11.58 -2.88
CA MET A 297 -7.35 11.28 -3.80
C MET A 297 -7.04 12.49 -4.68
N SER A 298 -5.78 12.64 -5.06
CA SER A 298 -5.26 13.75 -5.86
C SER A 298 -5.18 15.10 -5.13
N ILE A 299 -5.36 15.14 -3.81
CA ILE A 299 -5.05 16.35 -3.02
C ILE A 299 -3.60 16.78 -3.27
N PRO A 300 -3.27 18.08 -3.46
CA PRO A 300 -1.89 18.52 -3.57
C PRO A 300 -1.07 18.17 -2.32
N LEU A 301 0.14 17.65 -2.51
CA LEU A 301 1.01 17.24 -1.40
C LEU A 301 1.25 18.37 -0.40
N ARG A 302 1.50 19.59 -0.91
CA ARG A 302 1.70 20.77 -0.06
C ARG A 302 0.48 21.07 0.78
N GLU A 303 -0.72 21.07 0.18
CA GLU A 303 -1.98 21.32 0.91
C GLU A 303 -2.22 20.24 1.98
N LEU A 304 -1.96 18.99 1.66
CA LEU A 304 -2.07 17.88 2.62
C LEU A 304 -1.20 18.12 3.86
N ILE A 305 0.05 18.51 3.67
CA ILE A 305 1.00 18.76 4.76
C ILE A 305 0.63 20.03 5.54
N GLU A 306 0.35 21.14 4.85
CA GLU A 306 0.06 22.42 5.50
C GLU A 306 -1.27 22.38 6.26
N ARG A 307 -2.31 21.84 5.66
CA ARG A 307 -3.66 21.80 6.25
C ARG A 307 -3.77 20.86 7.44
N HIS A 308 -3.27 19.63 7.31
CA HIS A 308 -3.52 18.57 8.30
C HIS A 308 -2.39 18.41 9.30
N ALA A 309 -1.14 18.56 8.86
CA ALA A 309 0.03 18.40 9.73
C ALA A 309 0.60 19.72 10.25
N GLY A 310 -0.10 20.83 10.05
CA GLY A 310 0.34 22.16 10.51
C GLY A 310 1.60 22.68 9.80
N GLY A 311 1.94 22.11 8.65
CA GLY A 311 3.10 22.48 7.85
C GLY A 311 4.41 21.86 8.31
N VAL A 312 5.46 22.16 7.55
CA VAL A 312 6.84 21.75 7.82
C VAL A 312 7.41 22.56 9.00
N ARG A 313 8.19 21.93 9.85
CA ARG A 313 8.90 22.63 10.95
C ARG A 313 9.80 23.73 10.36
N GLY A 314 9.63 24.96 10.83
CA GLY A 314 10.34 26.12 10.30
C GLY A 314 9.80 26.64 8.97
N GLY A 315 8.63 26.17 8.52
CA GLY A 315 7.95 26.60 7.31
C GLY A 315 8.36 25.83 6.06
N TRP A 316 7.63 26.04 4.96
CA TRP A 316 7.84 25.34 3.69
C TRP A 316 9.23 25.53 3.09
N ASP A 317 9.83 26.72 3.32
CA ASP A 317 11.18 27.03 2.86
C ASP A 317 12.26 26.16 3.53
N ASN A 318 11.96 25.57 4.68
CA ASN A 318 12.85 24.64 5.37
C ASN A 318 12.74 23.19 4.87
N LEU A 319 11.82 22.89 3.95
CA LEU A 319 11.67 21.56 3.38
C LEU A 319 12.90 21.16 2.58
N LEU A 320 13.45 19.98 2.84
CA LEU A 320 14.48 19.31 2.05
C LEU A 320 13.83 18.42 0.97
N GLY A 321 12.94 17.54 1.37
CA GLY A 321 12.24 16.61 0.50
C GLY A 321 11.23 15.76 1.25
N VAL A 322 10.48 14.96 0.51
CA VAL A 322 9.41 14.09 1.04
C VAL A 322 9.52 12.70 0.43
N ILE A 323 9.33 11.67 1.24
CA ILE A 323 9.00 10.32 0.79
C ILE A 323 7.47 10.22 0.84
N PRO A 324 6.76 10.12 -0.30
CA PRO A 324 5.30 10.29 -0.32
C PRO A 324 4.51 9.01 -0.04
N GLY A 325 5.12 7.83 -0.19
CA GLY A 325 4.39 6.55 -0.22
C GLY A 325 4.90 5.47 0.73
N GLY A 326 5.68 5.83 1.74
CA GLY A 326 6.39 4.88 2.61
C GLY A 326 7.83 4.65 2.17
N SER A 327 8.58 3.95 3.00
CA SER A 327 10.03 3.78 2.85
C SER A 327 10.47 3.19 1.50
N SER A 328 9.61 2.42 0.84
CA SER A 328 9.88 1.79 -0.47
C SER A 328 9.76 2.75 -1.66
N THR A 329 9.33 4.00 -1.45
CA THR A 329 9.15 4.95 -2.55
C THR A 329 10.29 5.99 -2.59
N PRO A 330 10.73 6.40 -3.80
CA PRO A 330 11.79 7.39 -3.96
C PRO A 330 11.46 8.72 -3.27
N ILE A 331 12.46 9.33 -2.64
CA ILE A 331 12.36 10.69 -2.11
C ILE A 331 12.25 11.68 -3.27
N ILE A 332 11.38 12.68 -3.13
CA ILE A 332 11.26 13.81 -4.06
C ILE A 332 11.71 15.11 -3.38
N PRO A 333 12.43 15.99 -4.08
CA PRO A 333 12.93 17.25 -3.54
C PRO A 333 11.82 18.31 -3.47
N ARG A 334 12.06 19.37 -2.70
CA ARG A 334 11.09 20.44 -2.46
C ARG A 334 10.40 20.97 -3.72
N HIS A 335 11.15 21.28 -4.78
CA HIS A 335 10.57 21.86 -6.00
C HIS A 335 9.58 20.94 -6.73
N VAL A 336 9.69 19.62 -6.54
CA VAL A 336 8.70 18.65 -7.02
C VAL A 336 7.48 18.63 -6.09
N CYS A 337 7.70 18.81 -4.78
CA CYS A 337 6.63 18.81 -3.77
C CYS A 337 5.67 19.99 -3.91
N ASP A 338 6.07 21.05 -4.58
CA ASP A 338 5.25 22.28 -4.72
C ASP A 338 3.95 22.03 -5.50
N ASP A 339 3.98 21.17 -6.54
CA ASP A 339 2.89 21.01 -7.51
C ASP A 339 2.35 19.58 -7.62
N VAL A 340 3.00 18.58 -6.99
CA VAL A 340 2.63 17.16 -7.15
C VAL A 340 1.33 16.83 -6.44
N LEU A 341 0.49 16.03 -7.11
CA LEU A 341 -0.76 15.51 -6.56
C LEU A 341 -0.54 14.14 -5.92
N MET A 342 -1.23 13.91 -4.80
CA MET A 342 -1.16 12.65 -4.05
C MET A 342 -2.06 11.60 -4.67
N ASP A 343 -1.63 11.05 -5.81
CA ASP A 343 -2.29 9.94 -6.48
C ASP A 343 -1.29 9.04 -7.24
N PHE A 344 -1.79 7.92 -7.77
CA PHE A 344 -0.93 6.94 -8.42
C PHE A 344 -0.24 7.47 -9.68
N ASP A 345 -0.97 8.22 -10.51
CA ASP A 345 -0.46 8.61 -11.83
C ASP A 345 0.49 9.82 -11.73
N ASP A 346 0.21 10.76 -10.85
CA ASP A 346 1.04 11.96 -10.71
C ASP A 346 2.37 11.67 -10.01
N LEU A 347 2.33 10.83 -8.97
CA LEU A 347 3.55 10.42 -8.28
C LEU A 347 4.46 9.52 -9.16
N VAL A 348 3.89 8.69 -10.04
CA VAL A 348 4.67 7.99 -11.05
C VAL A 348 5.32 8.96 -12.04
N ARG A 349 4.60 10.02 -12.47
CA ARG A 349 5.17 11.08 -13.30
C ARG A 349 6.30 11.83 -12.59
N ALA A 350 6.23 11.98 -11.27
CA ALA A 350 7.27 12.56 -10.43
C ALA A 350 8.41 11.57 -10.09
N GLU A 351 8.48 10.41 -10.76
CA GLU A 351 9.46 9.35 -10.58
C GLU A 351 9.51 8.79 -9.15
N THR A 352 8.35 8.71 -8.51
CA THR A 352 8.11 8.09 -7.22
C THR A 352 6.82 7.30 -7.25
N ALA A 353 6.19 7.00 -6.09
CA ALA A 353 4.94 6.25 -6.06
C ALA A 353 4.08 6.66 -4.87
N LEU A 354 2.74 6.45 -4.99
CA LEU A 354 1.81 6.65 -3.89
C LEU A 354 2.00 5.61 -2.77
N GLY A 355 2.40 4.38 -3.12
CA GLY A 355 2.62 3.32 -2.14
C GLY A 355 1.47 3.19 -1.16
N THR A 356 1.78 3.19 0.13
CA THR A 356 0.81 3.16 1.23
C THR A 356 0.26 4.56 1.60
N ALA A 357 0.72 5.62 0.93
CA ALA A 357 0.46 7.03 1.27
C ALA A 357 1.01 7.42 2.66
N ALA A 358 2.13 6.84 3.04
CA ALA A 358 2.90 7.25 4.21
C ALA A 358 3.87 8.38 3.82
N VAL A 359 3.50 9.59 4.16
CA VAL A 359 4.22 10.82 3.81
C VAL A 359 5.24 11.13 4.89
N ILE A 360 6.53 10.96 4.58
CA ILE A 360 7.64 11.21 5.50
C ILE A 360 8.33 12.51 5.08
N VAL A 361 8.16 13.55 5.88
CA VAL A 361 8.68 14.91 5.59
C VAL A 361 10.05 15.06 6.21
N MET A 362 11.02 15.51 5.43
CA MET A 362 12.40 15.78 5.85
C MET A 362 12.71 17.26 5.65
N ASP A 363 13.14 17.93 6.71
CA ASP A 363 13.62 19.32 6.64
C ASP A 363 15.13 19.38 6.37
N LYS A 364 15.67 20.59 6.19
CA LYS A 364 17.08 20.85 5.85
C LYS A 364 18.08 20.40 6.92
N SER A 365 17.63 20.05 8.13
CA SER A 365 18.48 19.48 9.19
C SER A 365 18.76 17.99 8.98
N THR A 366 18.03 17.33 8.06
CA THR A 366 18.15 15.89 7.82
C THR A 366 19.44 15.57 7.08
N ASP A 367 20.18 14.61 7.59
CA ASP A 367 21.21 13.89 6.84
C ASP A 367 20.53 12.86 5.91
N VAL A 368 20.24 13.29 4.67
CA VAL A 368 19.49 12.49 3.71
C VAL A 368 20.22 11.19 3.33
N ILE A 369 21.57 11.20 3.28
CA ILE A 369 22.35 10.01 2.95
C ILE A 369 22.14 8.96 4.05
N ARG A 370 22.25 9.38 5.31
CA ARG A 370 22.04 8.50 6.46
C ARG A 370 20.59 8.02 6.55
N ALA A 371 19.64 8.88 6.25
CA ALA A 371 18.22 8.51 6.23
C ALA A 371 17.96 7.36 5.24
N ILE A 372 18.45 7.47 4.01
CA ILE A 372 18.28 6.41 3.01
C ILE A 372 19.10 5.17 3.36
N ALA A 373 20.32 5.31 3.90
CA ALA A 373 21.11 4.15 4.37
C ALA A 373 20.34 3.32 5.41
N ARG A 374 19.64 3.97 6.34
CA ARG A 374 18.79 3.27 7.34
C ARG A 374 17.62 2.51 6.70
N LEU A 375 17.08 3.00 5.59
CA LEU A 375 16.04 2.28 4.86
C LEU A 375 16.61 1.05 4.15
N VAL A 376 17.78 1.17 3.55
CA VAL A 376 18.47 0.01 2.91
C VAL A 376 18.80 -1.06 3.95
N GLU A 377 19.31 -0.67 5.11
CA GLU A 377 19.57 -1.58 6.24
C GLU A 377 18.29 -2.30 6.69
N PHE A 378 17.16 -1.60 6.72
CA PHE A 378 15.86 -2.21 6.99
C PHE A 378 15.53 -3.30 5.95
N TYR A 379 15.63 -3.02 4.65
CA TYR A 379 15.34 -4.01 3.60
C TYR A 379 16.32 -5.19 3.60
N LYS A 380 17.59 -4.95 3.91
CA LYS A 380 18.56 -6.02 4.14
C LYS A 380 18.11 -6.96 5.26
N HIS A 381 17.70 -6.39 6.38
CA HIS A 381 17.25 -7.16 7.54
C HIS A 381 15.97 -7.93 7.28
N GLU A 382 15.06 -7.37 6.48
CA GLU A 382 13.75 -7.95 6.16
C GLU A 382 13.74 -8.84 4.91
N SER A 383 14.85 -8.98 4.21
CA SER A 383 14.98 -9.92 3.10
C SER A 383 14.79 -11.36 3.56
N CYS A 384 13.89 -12.10 2.90
CA CYS A 384 13.68 -13.53 3.20
C CYS A 384 14.83 -14.44 2.75
N GLY A 385 15.83 -13.90 2.02
CA GLY A 385 17.00 -14.61 1.52
C GLY A 385 16.74 -15.61 0.39
N GLN A 386 15.53 -15.62 -0.21
CA GLN A 386 15.18 -16.61 -1.23
C GLN A 386 15.90 -16.40 -2.56
N CYS A 387 15.88 -15.18 -3.11
CA CYS A 387 16.49 -14.90 -4.42
C CYS A 387 17.81 -14.14 -4.29
N THR A 388 18.78 -14.51 -5.14
CA THR A 388 20.16 -13.99 -5.08
C THR A 388 20.25 -12.47 -5.22
N PRO A 389 19.55 -11.80 -6.16
CA PRO A 389 19.68 -10.34 -6.31
C PRO A 389 19.27 -9.57 -5.05
N CYS A 390 18.24 -10.05 -4.34
CA CYS A 390 17.83 -9.48 -3.06
C CYS A 390 18.80 -9.85 -1.93
N ARG A 391 19.05 -11.15 -1.72
CA ARG A 391 19.87 -11.65 -0.60
C ARG A 391 21.27 -11.04 -0.58
N GLU A 392 21.95 -11.04 -1.72
CA GLU A 392 23.33 -10.56 -1.83
C GLU A 392 23.41 -9.08 -2.23
N GLY A 393 22.55 -8.66 -3.19
CA GLY A 393 22.61 -7.31 -3.74
C GLY A 393 22.20 -6.24 -2.72
N VAL A 394 21.19 -6.48 -1.89
CA VAL A 394 20.78 -5.50 -0.86
C VAL A 394 21.81 -5.41 0.26
N ASP A 395 22.45 -6.52 0.63
CA ASP A 395 23.58 -6.49 1.58
C ASP A 395 24.76 -5.66 1.05
N TRP A 396 25.10 -5.88 -0.22
CA TRP A 396 26.15 -5.08 -0.86
C TRP A 396 25.80 -3.60 -0.93
N MET A 397 24.56 -3.30 -1.30
CA MET A 397 24.06 -1.93 -1.36
C MET A 397 24.10 -1.25 0.02
N ASP A 398 23.74 -1.96 1.10
CA ASP A 398 23.82 -1.48 2.48
C ASP A 398 25.26 -1.12 2.86
N ASN A 399 26.21 -2.01 2.60
CA ASN A 399 27.62 -1.78 2.87
C ASN A 399 28.16 -0.52 2.15
N MET A 400 27.76 -0.33 0.87
CA MET A 400 28.14 0.87 0.12
C MET A 400 27.49 2.12 0.69
N MET A 401 26.21 2.07 1.06
CA MET A 401 25.48 3.22 1.62
C MET A 401 26.12 3.71 2.93
N TRP A 402 26.55 2.80 3.81
CA TRP A 402 27.24 3.17 5.05
C TRP A 402 28.62 3.78 4.79
N ARG A 403 29.33 3.39 3.72
CA ARG A 403 30.56 4.08 3.29
C ARG A 403 30.26 5.52 2.83
N PHE A 404 29.18 5.76 2.10
CA PHE A 404 28.75 7.12 1.74
C PHE A 404 28.38 7.95 2.98
N VAL A 405 27.71 7.36 3.97
CA VAL A 405 27.40 8.06 5.23
C VAL A 405 28.69 8.56 5.92
N ARG A 406 29.75 7.74 5.95
CA ARG A 406 31.03 8.11 6.55
C ARG A 406 31.91 8.98 5.62
N GLY A 407 31.57 9.08 4.34
CA GLY A 407 32.35 9.78 3.33
C GLY A 407 33.57 9.03 2.80
N GLU A 408 33.70 7.74 3.12
CA GLU A 408 34.81 6.87 2.78
C GLU A 408 34.73 6.27 1.37
N ALA A 409 33.61 6.47 0.67
CA ALA A 409 33.41 6.01 -0.69
C ALA A 409 34.15 6.87 -1.71
N ALA A 410 34.49 6.28 -2.86
CA ALA A 410 34.95 7.05 -4.02
C ALA A 410 33.76 7.65 -4.80
N ALA A 411 33.98 8.76 -5.49
CA ALA A 411 32.91 9.41 -6.28
C ALA A 411 32.38 8.48 -7.40
N SER A 412 33.21 7.63 -7.98
CA SER A 412 32.81 6.60 -8.97
C SER A 412 31.89 5.52 -8.40
N GLU A 413 31.88 5.33 -7.10
CA GLU A 413 31.00 4.35 -6.45
C GLU A 413 29.53 4.82 -6.44
N ILE A 414 29.24 6.10 -6.69
CA ILE A 414 27.87 6.60 -6.86
C ILE A 414 27.24 5.97 -8.11
N ASP A 415 27.98 5.90 -9.21
CA ASP A 415 27.50 5.24 -10.43
C ASP A 415 27.46 3.71 -10.27
N MET A 416 28.39 3.15 -9.52
CA MET A 416 28.41 1.71 -9.20
C MET A 416 27.16 1.29 -8.41
N ILE A 417 26.78 1.99 -7.34
CA ILE A 417 25.59 1.66 -6.56
C ILE A 417 24.30 1.91 -7.36
N TRP A 418 24.31 2.91 -8.26
CA TRP A 418 23.21 3.12 -9.20
C TRP A 418 23.00 1.91 -10.10
N GLU A 419 24.07 1.41 -10.74
CA GLU A 419 23.97 0.22 -11.59
C GLU A 419 23.63 -1.04 -10.78
N LEU A 420 24.19 -1.20 -9.59
CA LEU A 420 23.82 -2.30 -8.70
C LEU A 420 22.31 -2.29 -8.38
N SER A 421 21.75 -1.13 -8.08
CA SER A 421 20.31 -1.01 -7.77
C SER A 421 19.43 -1.47 -8.92
N LYS A 422 19.84 -1.23 -10.17
CA LYS A 422 19.13 -1.71 -11.37
C LYS A 422 19.25 -3.21 -11.60
N GLN A 423 20.30 -3.85 -11.11
CA GLN A 423 20.42 -5.31 -11.13
C GLN A 423 19.58 -6.00 -10.06
N ILE A 424 19.08 -5.25 -9.09
CA ILE A 424 18.15 -5.73 -8.05
C ILE A 424 16.71 -5.50 -8.52
N GLU A 425 16.38 -4.26 -8.92
CA GLU A 425 15.06 -3.87 -9.43
C GLU A 425 14.63 -4.76 -10.60
N GLY A 426 13.41 -5.31 -10.51
CA GLY A 426 12.83 -6.17 -11.56
C GLY A 426 13.46 -7.56 -11.71
N HIS A 427 14.50 -7.90 -10.91
CA HIS A 427 15.21 -9.19 -11.00
C HIS A 427 14.98 -10.09 -9.77
N THR A 428 14.05 -9.70 -8.90
CA THR A 428 13.70 -10.44 -7.69
C THR A 428 12.34 -11.10 -7.79
N ILE A 429 12.11 -12.11 -6.93
CA ILE A 429 10.85 -12.88 -6.96
C ILE A 429 9.64 -12.05 -6.47
N CYS A 430 9.90 -11.00 -5.69
CA CYS A 430 8.88 -10.08 -5.15
C CYS A 430 9.39 -8.65 -5.13
N ALA A 431 8.48 -7.70 -4.90
CA ALA A 431 8.78 -6.27 -4.91
C ALA A 431 9.62 -5.75 -3.72
N LEU A 432 10.09 -6.62 -2.81
CA LEU A 432 11.02 -6.19 -1.76
C LEU A 432 12.33 -5.67 -2.37
N GLY A 433 12.82 -6.32 -3.44
CA GLY A 433 14.01 -5.86 -4.16
C GLY A 433 13.82 -4.47 -4.76
N ASP A 434 12.68 -4.22 -5.38
CA ASP A 434 12.32 -2.90 -5.92
C ASP A 434 12.25 -1.85 -4.78
N GLY A 435 11.59 -2.21 -3.68
CA GLY A 435 11.48 -1.35 -2.50
C GLY A 435 12.81 -1.02 -1.84
N ALA A 436 13.83 -1.88 -1.97
CA ALA A 436 15.18 -1.61 -1.49
C ALA A 436 15.97 -0.71 -2.48
N ALA A 437 15.78 -0.91 -3.79
CA ALA A 437 16.51 -0.19 -4.82
C ALA A 437 16.02 1.26 -5.02
N TRP A 438 14.71 1.48 -5.02
CA TRP A 438 14.12 2.78 -5.34
C TRP A 438 14.52 3.93 -4.40
N PRO A 439 14.63 3.77 -3.07
CA PRO A 439 15.14 4.82 -2.19
C PRO A 439 16.54 5.29 -2.57
N VAL A 440 17.43 4.37 -2.92
CA VAL A 440 18.81 4.69 -3.37
C VAL A 440 18.79 5.44 -4.69
N GLN A 441 17.95 4.99 -5.63
CA GLN A 441 17.79 5.67 -6.93
C GLN A 441 17.26 7.10 -6.73
N GLY A 442 16.27 7.31 -5.88
CA GLY A 442 15.76 8.64 -5.54
C GLY A 442 16.81 9.54 -4.90
N LEU A 443 17.62 9.01 -3.99
CA LEU A 443 18.74 9.72 -3.39
C LEU A 443 19.74 10.19 -4.45
N ILE A 444 20.19 9.29 -5.32
CA ILE A 444 21.17 9.63 -6.36
C ILE A 444 20.60 10.64 -7.36
N ARG A 445 19.37 10.43 -7.81
CA ARG A 445 18.70 11.31 -8.77
C ARG A 445 18.64 12.77 -8.30
N HIS A 446 18.32 12.99 -7.03
CA HIS A 446 18.02 14.32 -6.52
C HIS A 446 19.09 14.90 -5.59
N PHE A 447 19.94 14.07 -4.98
CA PHE A 447 20.87 14.47 -3.94
C PHE A 447 22.33 14.03 -4.21
N ARG A 448 22.67 13.66 -5.45
CA ARG A 448 24.04 13.31 -5.85
C ARG A 448 25.06 14.36 -5.42
N PRO A 449 24.85 15.68 -5.58
CA PRO A 449 25.81 16.70 -5.12
C PRO A 449 26.08 16.65 -3.61
N VAL A 450 25.10 16.23 -2.80
CA VAL A 450 25.27 16.07 -1.35
C VAL A 450 26.23 14.91 -1.05
N MET A 451 26.09 13.80 -1.80
CA MET A 451 26.99 12.65 -1.69
C MET A 451 28.43 13.03 -2.08
N GLU A 452 28.60 13.67 -3.22
CA GLU A 452 29.91 14.13 -3.72
C GLU A 452 30.58 15.12 -2.76
N SER A 453 29.80 16.07 -2.20
CA SER A 453 30.29 17.01 -1.19
C SER A 453 30.77 16.29 0.08
N ARG A 454 30.07 15.27 0.54
CA ARG A 454 30.45 14.46 1.72
C ARG A 454 31.78 13.77 1.49
N ILE A 455 31.97 13.13 0.34
CA ILE A 455 33.21 12.47 -0.06
C ILE A 455 34.36 13.48 -0.11
N ALA A 456 34.14 14.64 -0.76
CA ALA A 456 35.16 15.68 -0.85
C ALA A 456 35.59 16.23 0.53
N GLN A 457 34.63 16.42 1.44
CA GLN A 457 34.89 16.85 2.81
C GLN A 457 35.71 15.82 3.61
N HIS A 458 35.40 14.52 3.43
CA HIS A 458 36.15 13.44 4.06
C HIS A 458 37.58 13.40 3.56
N ASN A 459 37.80 13.41 2.24
CA ASN A 459 39.12 13.36 1.61
C ASN A 459 39.99 14.58 1.96
N LYS A 460 39.38 15.75 2.16
CA LYS A 460 40.11 16.92 2.64
C LYS A 460 40.61 16.76 4.07
N LYS A 461 39.87 16.07 4.93
CA LYS A 461 40.25 15.80 6.32
C LYS A 461 41.21 14.60 6.43
N ASN A 462 41.09 13.65 5.52
CA ASN A 462 41.84 12.39 5.49
C ASN A 462 42.47 12.23 4.11
N PRO A 463 43.50 13.00 3.73
CA PRO A 463 44.10 12.88 2.42
C PRO A 463 44.64 11.46 2.22
N PRO A 464 44.46 10.89 1.00
CA PRO A 464 45.04 9.57 0.70
C PRO A 464 46.53 9.58 1.03
N ARG A 465 47.02 8.56 1.71
CA ARG A 465 48.45 8.37 1.87
C ARG A 465 49.06 8.15 0.50
N GLU A 466 50.08 8.96 0.14
CA GLU A 466 50.87 8.66 -1.05
C GLU A 466 51.43 7.24 -0.89
N PRO A 467 51.34 6.40 -1.95
CA PRO A 467 51.96 5.10 -1.88
C PRO A 467 53.48 5.29 -1.57
N GLU A 468 53.94 4.79 -0.44
CA GLU A 468 55.38 4.68 -0.20
C GLU A 468 55.95 3.80 -1.33
N ILE A 469 56.59 4.46 -2.30
CA ILE A 469 57.37 3.74 -3.30
C ILE A 469 58.61 3.23 -2.56
N GLU A 470 58.53 2.00 -2.04
CA GLU A 470 59.73 1.28 -1.69
C GLU A 470 60.53 1.12 -2.98
N MET A 471 61.56 1.95 -3.11
CA MET A 471 62.59 1.70 -4.12
C MET A 471 63.33 0.43 -3.71
N ILE A 472 63.02 -0.68 -4.42
CA ILE A 472 63.78 -1.92 -4.37
C ILE A 472 65.08 -1.71 -5.16
#